data_3a7fd80a0c262958cedfc266f68ae1ac
#
_entry.id   3a7fd80a0c262958cedfc266f68ae1ac
#
_cell.length_a   1.000
_cell.length_b   1.000
_cell.length_c   1.000
_cell.angle_alpha   90.00
_cell.angle_beta   90.00
_cell.angle_gamma   90.00
#
_symmetry.space_group_name_H-M   'P 1'
#
loop_
_entity.id
_entity.type
_entity.pdbx_description
1 polymer ?
#
loop_
_entity_poly.entity_id
_entity_poly.type
_entity_poly.pdbx_seq_one_letter_code
_entity_poly.pdbx_strand_id
1 'polypeptide(L)'
;MAAADDAQLLERLLAGEQKAYKELVSTYQSAMRAVAYAIVGNRHADEVVQDAWLSVVRNLSGFQGRSSLKTWLLTITANAAKGRYKQNRREVLLDDLPAPHGTVGDERFSSTDGHWLVAPFAWHEDTPEALLTESELRDCLEHTLLSLSELQSSVLLLRERQGLELEEICNLLGLTLSNVRVLLHRARLKVFATVEHFEETGQC
;
A
#
# COMPACT_ATOMS: atom_id res chain seq x y z
N MET A 1 13.55 -11.85 13.89
CA MET A 1 12.40 -11.62 14.76
C MET A 1 11.10 -11.98 14.04
N ALA A 2 10.74 -11.41 12.89
CA ALA A 2 9.47 -11.70 12.22
C ALA A 2 9.15 -13.19 11.94
N ALA A 3 10.14 -14.00 11.56
CA ALA A 3 9.91 -15.42 11.24
C ALA A 3 9.58 -16.29 12.47
N ALA A 4 10.05 -15.93 13.66
CA ALA A 4 9.73 -16.66 14.90
C ALA A 4 8.31 -16.31 15.38
N ASP A 5 7.91 -15.05 15.24
CA ASP A 5 6.57 -14.57 15.56
C ASP A 5 5.52 -15.18 14.61
N ASP A 6 5.85 -15.28 13.31
CA ASP A 6 4.99 -15.93 12.30
C ASP A 6 4.78 -17.43 12.62
N ALA A 7 5.82 -18.14 13.05
CA ALA A 7 5.71 -19.57 13.40
C ALA A 7 4.81 -19.80 14.62
N GLN A 8 4.97 -18.99 15.65
CA GLN A 8 4.15 -19.08 16.86
C GLN A 8 2.68 -18.72 16.56
N LEU A 9 2.45 -17.68 15.76
CA LEU A 9 1.11 -17.31 15.33
C LEU A 9 0.46 -18.43 14.52
N LEU A 10 1.23 -19.06 13.61
CA LEU A 10 0.74 -20.17 12.78
C LEU A 10 0.32 -21.38 13.63
N GLU A 11 1.10 -21.77 14.64
CA GLU A 11 0.73 -22.86 15.55
C GLU A 11 -0.59 -22.60 16.26
N ARG A 12 -0.79 -21.39 16.77
CA ARG A 12 -2.03 -20.96 17.43
C ARG A 12 -3.23 -20.96 16.47
N LEU A 13 -3.00 -20.54 15.23
CA LEU A 13 -4.02 -20.55 14.17
C LEU A 13 -4.43 -21.99 13.82
N LEU A 14 -3.46 -22.91 13.69
CA LEU A 14 -3.71 -24.33 13.41
C LEU A 14 -4.39 -25.03 14.59
N ALA A 15 -4.14 -24.59 15.81
CA ALA A 15 -4.86 -25.04 17.01
C ALA A 15 -6.31 -24.50 17.09
N GLY A 16 -6.73 -23.61 16.16
CA GLY A 16 -8.07 -23.04 16.13
C GLY A 16 -8.29 -21.91 17.16
N GLU A 17 -7.23 -21.30 17.68
CA GLU A 17 -7.33 -20.24 18.67
C GLU A 17 -7.98 -18.98 18.08
N GLN A 18 -9.16 -18.62 18.58
CA GLN A 18 -9.92 -17.46 18.07
C GLN A 18 -9.18 -16.12 18.21
N LYS A 19 -8.35 -15.98 19.25
CA LYS A 19 -7.52 -14.77 19.45
C LYS A 19 -6.46 -14.65 18.36
N ALA A 20 -5.85 -15.76 17.93
CA ALA A 20 -4.86 -15.75 16.86
C ALA A 20 -5.47 -15.32 15.52
N TYR A 21 -6.70 -15.73 15.21
CA TYR A 21 -7.41 -15.25 14.02
C TYR A 21 -7.70 -13.75 14.09
N LYS A 22 -8.10 -13.20 15.25
CA LYS A 22 -8.30 -11.76 15.41
C LYS A 22 -6.99 -10.98 15.23
N GLU A 23 -5.90 -11.48 15.78
CA GLU A 23 -4.55 -10.94 15.63
C GLU A 23 -4.12 -10.93 14.16
N LEU A 24 -4.29 -12.05 13.45
CA LEU A 24 -3.99 -12.17 12.03
C LEU A 24 -4.75 -11.13 11.21
N VAL A 25 -6.06 -11.01 11.42
CA VAL A 25 -6.89 -10.05 10.69
C VAL A 25 -6.47 -8.61 11.01
N SER A 26 -6.33 -8.24 12.29
CA SER A 26 -5.95 -6.88 12.68
C SER A 26 -4.59 -6.45 12.11
N THR A 27 -3.65 -7.40 11.99
CA THR A 27 -2.31 -7.13 11.48
C THR A 27 -2.28 -6.97 9.96
N TYR A 28 -3.00 -7.82 9.22
CA TYR A 28 -2.81 -7.93 7.77
C TYR A 28 -3.97 -7.37 6.93
N GLN A 29 -5.13 -7.06 7.50
CA GLN A 29 -6.30 -6.55 6.78
C GLN A 29 -5.98 -5.34 5.90
N SER A 30 -5.27 -4.35 6.44
CA SER A 30 -4.93 -3.12 5.71
C SER A 30 -3.99 -3.37 4.53
N ALA A 31 -3.03 -4.29 4.70
CA ALA A 31 -2.11 -4.68 3.64
C ALA A 31 -2.82 -5.45 2.51
N MET A 32 -3.69 -6.39 2.87
CA MET A 32 -4.50 -7.13 1.90
C MET A 32 -5.44 -6.20 1.13
N ARG A 33 -6.08 -5.24 1.84
CA ARG A 33 -6.94 -4.25 1.20
C ARG A 33 -6.17 -3.35 0.22
N ALA A 34 -4.95 -2.94 0.56
CA ALA A 34 -4.10 -2.16 -0.33
C ALA A 34 -3.76 -2.91 -1.63
N VAL A 35 -3.46 -4.22 -1.54
CA VAL A 35 -3.22 -5.07 -2.73
C VAL A 35 -4.48 -5.24 -3.56
N ALA A 36 -5.62 -5.52 -2.92
CA ALA A 36 -6.89 -5.65 -3.63
C ALA A 36 -7.28 -4.35 -4.34
N TYR A 37 -7.18 -3.23 -3.63
CA TYR A 37 -7.45 -1.89 -4.17
C TYR A 37 -6.61 -1.59 -5.41
N ALA A 38 -5.32 -1.96 -5.40
CA ALA A 38 -4.41 -1.79 -6.54
C ALA A 38 -4.88 -2.47 -7.83
N ILE A 39 -5.58 -3.59 -7.70
CA ILE A 39 -5.88 -4.46 -8.84
C ILE A 39 -7.32 -4.30 -9.31
N VAL A 40 -8.26 -4.10 -8.39
CA VAL A 40 -9.71 -4.08 -8.71
C VAL A 40 -10.40 -2.76 -8.38
N GLY A 41 -9.65 -1.77 -7.84
CA GLY A 41 -10.20 -0.49 -7.42
C GLY A 41 -11.01 -0.56 -6.12
N ASN A 42 -11.43 0.60 -5.63
CA ASN A 42 -12.11 0.72 -4.34
C ASN A 42 -13.43 -0.07 -4.29
N ARG A 43 -14.16 -0.10 -5.40
CA ARG A 43 -15.50 -0.69 -5.49
C ARG A 43 -15.53 -2.19 -5.14
N HIS A 44 -14.46 -2.92 -5.46
CA HIS A 44 -14.41 -4.38 -5.32
C HIS A 44 -13.36 -4.87 -4.31
N ALA A 45 -12.57 -3.95 -3.73
CA ALA A 45 -11.47 -4.31 -2.85
C ALA A 45 -11.93 -5.10 -1.62
N ASP A 46 -13.02 -4.69 -0.99
CA ASP A 46 -13.50 -5.33 0.25
C ASP A 46 -14.07 -6.73 -0.02
N GLU A 47 -14.77 -6.94 -1.14
CA GLU A 47 -15.22 -8.28 -1.56
C GLU A 47 -14.04 -9.21 -1.82
N VAL A 48 -13.02 -8.73 -2.54
CA VAL A 48 -11.80 -9.52 -2.83
C VAL A 48 -11.08 -9.89 -1.54
N VAL A 49 -11.00 -8.99 -0.58
CA VAL A 49 -10.37 -9.27 0.73
C VAL A 49 -11.16 -10.32 1.50
N GLN A 50 -12.50 -10.29 1.47
CA GLN A 50 -13.32 -11.32 2.09
C GLN A 50 -13.10 -12.70 1.43
N ASP A 51 -13.08 -12.77 0.10
CA ASP A 51 -12.78 -14.00 -0.63
C ASP A 51 -11.37 -14.52 -0.34
N ALA A 52 -10.39 -13.60 -0.23
CA ALA A 52 -9.03 -13.95 0.14
C ALA A 52 -8.96 -14.53 1.56
N TRP A 53 -9.66 -13.96 2.55
CA TRP A 53 -9.73 -14.52 3.90
C TRP A 53 -10.36 -15.90 3.93
N LEU A 54 -11.42 -16.15 3.19
CA LEU A 54 -12.00 -17.49 3.06
C LEU A 54 -10.99 -18.47 2.47
N SER A 55 -10.20 -18.03 1.47
CA SER A 55 -9.14 -18.85 0.88
C SER A 55 -8.01 -19.11 1.88
N VAL A 56 -7.61 -18.10 2.66
CA VAL A 56 -6.60 -18.23 3.73
C VAL A 56 -7.01 -19.31 4.73
N VAL A 57 -8.24 -19.24 5.27
CA VAL A 57 -8.73 -20.21 6.26
C VAL A 57 -8.74 -21.63 5.70
N ARG A 58 -9.16 -21.79 4.44
CA ARG A 58 -9.21 -23.12 3.79
C ARG A 58 -7.82 -23.72 3.54
N ASN A 59 -6.82 -22.88 3.27
CA ASN A 59 -5.49 -23.32 2.85
C ASN A 59 -4.42 -23.16 3.95
N LEU A 60 -4.79 -22.71 5.13
CA LEU A 60 -3.86 -22.42 6.23
C LEU A 60 -3.02 -23.65 6.63
N SER A 61 -3.65 -24.82 6.68
CA SER A 61 -2.97 -26.10 6.99
C SER A 61 -1.95 -26.53 5.93
N GLY A 62 -2.04 -25.98 4.72
CA GLY A 62 -1.10 -26.21 3.63
C GLY A 62 0.05 -25.20 3.57
N PHE A 63 0.09 -24.21 4.46
CA PHE A 63 1.18 -23.24 4.49
C PHE A 63 2.50 -23.91 4.94
N GLN A 64 3.49 -23.90 4.06
CA GLN A 64 4.76 -24.63 4.24
C GLN A 64 5.92 -23.74 4.73
N GLY A 65 5.67 -22.47 5.04
CA GLY A 65 6.72 -21.53 5.50
C GLY A 65 7.79 -21.20 4.45
N ARG A 66 7.52 -21.40 3.16
CA ARG A 66 8.46 -21.06 2.07
C ARG A 66 8.63 -19.57 1.85
N SER A 67 7.73 -18.76 2.38
CA SER A 67 7.73 -17.31 2.42
C SER A 67 7.26 -16.84 3.79
N SER A 68 7.36 -15.53 4.08
CA SER A 68 6.70 -14.97 5.26
C SER A 68 5.18 -15.17 5.17
N LEU A 69 4.53 -15.22 6.32
CA LEU A 69 3.06 -15.29 6.39
C LEU A 69 2.43 -14.09 5.66
N LYS A 70 3.01 -12.91 5.81
CA LYS A 70 2.62 -11.68 5.10
C LYS A 70 2.64 -11.88 3.58
N THR A 71 3.76 -12.31 3.02
CA THR A 71 3.92 -12.50 1.56
C THR A 71 2.92 -13.53 1.03
N TRP A 72 2.67 -14.60 1.79
CA TRP A 72 1.68 -15.62 1.43
C TRP A 72 0.25 -15.06 1.39
N LEU A 73 -0.16 -14.31 2.41
CA LEU A 73 -1.47 -13.64 2.48
C LEU A 73 -1.68 -12.66 1.32
N LEU A 74 -0.67 -11.81 1.05
CA LEU A 74 -0.73 -10.84 -0.03
C LEU A 74 -0.77 -11.51 -1.41
N THR A 75 -0.10 -12.66 -1.58
CA THR A 75 -0.16 -13.45 -2.81
C THR A 75 -1.56 -14.05 -3.03
N ILE A 76 -2.20 -14.58 -1.99
CA ILE A 76 -3.58 -15.07 -2.07
C ILE A 76 -4.51 -13.93 -2.49
N THR A 77 -4.37 -12.76 -1.86
CA THR A 77 -5.18 -11.58 -2.18
C THR A 77 -4.97 -11.12 -3.62
N ALA A 78 -3.73 -11.02 -4.08
CA ALA A 78 -3.42 -10.64 -5.46
C ALA A 78 -4.01 -11.63 -6.47
N ASN A 79 -3.97 -12.92 -6.18
CA ASN A 79 -4.56 -13.95 -7.04
C ASN A 79 -6.10 -13.86 -7.09
N ALA A 80 -6.75 -13.64 -5.95
CA ALA A 80 -8.19 -13.41 -5.88
C ALA A 80 -8.58 -12.16 -6.69
N ALA A 81 -7.86 -11.04 -6.49
CA ALA A 81 -8.07 -9.81 -7.22
C ALA A 81 -7.87 -9.97 -8.73
N LYS A 82 -6.80 -10.63 -9.17
CA LYS A 82 -6.55 -10.91 -10.59
C LYS A 82 -7.62 -11.80 -11.20
N GLY A 83 -8.14 -12.77 -10.44
CA GLY A 83 -9.26 -13.60 -10.88
C GLY A 83 -10.51 -12.76 -11.12
N ARG A 84 -10.87 -11.89 -10.18
CA ARG A 84 -12.01 -10.96 -10.28
C ARG A 84 -11.85 -9.97 -11.44
N TYR A 85 -10.65 -9.39 -11.57
CA TYR A 85 -10.34 -8.44 -12.65
C TYR A 85 -10.52 -9.06 -14.04
N LYS A 86 -10.12 -10.31 -14.25
CA LYS A 86 -10.33 -11.02 -15.52
C LYS A 86 -11.81 -11.22 -15.84
N GLN A 87 -12.67 -11.41 -14.85
CA GLN A 87 -14.10 -11.53 -15.01
C GLN A 87 -14.73 -10.19 -15.40
N ASN A 88 -14.25 -9.08 -14.84
CA ASN A 88 -14.77 -7.74 -15.09
C ASN A 88 -14.17 -7.06 -16.34
N ARG A 89 -13.07 -7.59 -16.91
CA ARG A 89 -12.33 -6.97 -18.03
C ARG A 89 -13.07 -6.97 -19.37
N ARG A 90 -14.34 -7.30 -19.40
CA ARG A 90 -15.18 -7.06 -20.58
C ARG A 90 -15.59 -5.60 -20.76
N GLU A 91 -15.29 -4.69 -19.84
CA GLU A 91 -15.90 -3.35 -19.83
C GLU A 91 -15.01 -2.12 -19.70
N VAL A 92 -13.68 -2.16 -19.54
CA VAL A 92 -12.92 -0.88 -19.46
C VAL A 92 -11.57 -0.95 -20.17
N LEU A 93 -11.46 -0.16 -21.24
CA LEU A 93 -10.21 0.28 -21.85
C LEU A 93 -9.53 1.32 -20.92
N LEU A 94 -8.22 1.17 -20.73
CA LEU A 94 -7.39 2.09 -19.94
C LEU A 94 -7.39 3.49 -20.56
N ASP A 95 -7.76 4.47 -19.75
CA ASP A 95 -7.48 5.87 -20.03
C ASP A 95 -6.00 6.19 -19.73
N ASP A 96 -5.26 6.51 -20.79
CA ASP A 96 -3.96 7.17 -20.71
C ASP A 96 -4.16 8.63 -20.27
N LEU A 97 -4.05 8.89 -18.96
CA LEU A 97 -4.04 10.27 -18.46
C LEU A 97 -2.62 10.85 -18.52
N PRO A 98 -2.44 12.00 -19.17
CA PRO A 98 -1.16 12.70 -19.17
C PRO A 98 -0.78 13.13 -17.74
N ALA A 99 0.50 12.92 -17.39
CA ALA A 99 1.02 13.30 -16.08
C ALA A 99 1.02 14.81 -15.89
N PRO A 100 0.51 15.34 -14.77
CA PRO A 100 0.76 16.72 -14.41
C PRO A 100 2.26 16.89 -14.12
N HIS A 101 2.87 17.89 -14.73
CA HIS A 101 4.26 18.26 -14.47
C HIS A 101 4.35 18.82 -13.04
N GLY A 102 4.99 18.07 -12.15
CA GLY A 102 5.33 18.55 -10.82
C GLY A 102 6.59 19.45 -10.89
N THR A 103 6.62 20.49 -10.08
CA THR A 103 7.72 21.47 -9.98
C THR A 103 8.86 21.02 -9.06
N VAL A 104 8.82 19.82 -8.52
CA VAL A 104 9.83 19.29 -7.60
C VAL A 104 10.89 18.51 -8.36
N GLY A 105 12.16 18.89 -8.23
CA GLY A 105 13.28 18.30 -8.96
C GLY A 105 13.59 16.85 -8.55
N ASP A 106 13.99 16.05 -9.53
CA ASP A 106 14.35 14.63 -9.36
C ASP A 106 15.55 14.43 -8.43
N GLU A 107 16.35 15.47 -8.16
CA GLU A 107 17.54 15.48 -7.31
C GLU A 107 17.26 15.17 -5.84
N ARG A 108 16.01 15.26 -5.39
CA ARG A 108 15.62 14.98 -3.99
C ARG A 108 15.41 13.51 -3.69
N PHE A 109 15.47 12.67 -4.73
CA PHE A 109 15.26 11.23 -4.61
C PHE A 109 16.49 10.45 -5.07
N SER A 110 16.79 9.36 -4.39
CA SER A 110 17.83 8.41 -4.81
C SER A 110 17.44 7.74 -6.12
N SER A 111 18.33 7.80 -7.11
CA SER A 111 18.12 7.17 -8.42
C SER A 111 18.10 5.64 -8.38
N THR A 112 18.60 5.02 -7.31
CA THR A 112 18.73 3.58 -7.17
C THR A 112 17.51 2.92 -6.55
N ASP A 113 16.96 3.51 -5.49
CA ASP A 113 15.84 2.93 -4.69
C ASP A 113 14.67 3.90 -4.50
N GLY A 114 14.79 5.14 -4.98
CA GLY A 114 13.77 6.16 -4.87
C GLY A 114 13.53 6.65 -3.44
N HIS A 115 14.47 6.41 -2.51
CA HIS A 115 14.39 6.99 -1.16
C HIS A 115 14.66 8.48 -1.15
N TRP A 116 14.18 9.18 -0.13
CA TRP A 116 14.43 10.59 0.10
C TRP A 116 15.91 10.83 0.38
N LEU A 117 16.56 11.66 -0.43
CA LEU A 117 17.89 12.23 -0.14
C LEU A 117 17.78 13.43 0.79
N VAL A 118 16.70 14.20 0.65
CA VAL A 118 16.38 15.34 1.53
C VAL A 118 14.91 15.18 1.95
N ALA A 119 14.71 14.73 3.20
CA ALA A 119 13.37 14.62 3.78
C ALA A 119 12.82 15.99 4.19
N PRO A 120 11.48 16.19 4.18
CA PRO A 120 10.86 17.34 4.79
C PRO A 120 11.22 17.45 6.28
N PHE A 121 11.22 18.67 6.82
CA PHE A 121 11.60 18.94 8.22
C PHE A 121 10.80 18.05 9.21
N ALA A 122 11.47 17.59 10.27
CA ALA A 122 10.84 16.85 11.35
C ALA A 122 9.97 17.80 12.20
N TRP A 123 8.71 17.50 12.32
CA TRP A 123 7.74 18.26 13.09
C TRP A 123 7.65 17.66 14.50
N HIS A 124 8.21 18.33 15.50
CA HIS A 124 8.09 17.91 16.88
C HIS A 124 8.07 19.13 17.81
N GLU A 125 6.90 19.76 17.91
CA GLU A 125 6.53 20.56 19.06
C GLU A 125 5.05 20.32 19.37
N ASP A 126 4.74 19.73 20.53
CA ASP A 126 3.37 19.48 21.01
C ASP A 126 2.74 20.79 21.52
N THR A 127 2.55 21.77 20.64
CA THR A 127 1.76 22.97 20.93
C THR A 127 0.35 22.81 20.37
N PRO A 128 -0.70 23.46 20.97
CA PRO A 128 -2.05 23.42 20.44
C PRO A 128 -2.15 23.88 18.98
N GLU A 129 -1.35 24.87 18.57
CA GLU A 129 -1.24 25.34 17.20
C GLU A 129 -0.62 24.30 16.28
N ALA A 130 0.43 23.59 16.75
CA ALA A 130 1.07 22.51 15.97
C ALA A 130 0.10 21.33 15.75
N LEU A 131 -0.75 21.00 16.73
CA LEU A 131 -1.76 19.93 16.62
C LEU A 131 -2.87 20.30 15.63
N LEU A 132 -3.30 21.58 15.59
CA LEU A 132 -4.26 22.07 14.58
C LEU A 132 -3.65 21.99 13.18
N THR A 133 -2.44 22.48 13.00
CA THR A 133 -1.69 22.44 11.75
C THR A 133 -1.46 20.99 11.29
N GLU A 134 -1.18 20.05 12.20
CA GLU A 134 -1.06 18.62 11.87
C GLU A 134 -2.39 18.05 11.35
N SER A 135 -3.53 18.42 11.93
CA SER A 135 -4.84 17.97 11.47
C SER A 135 -5.16 18.49 10.06
N GLU A 136 -4.90 19.77 9.80
CA GLU A 136 -5.12 20.40 8.49
C GLU A 136 -4.21 19.77 7.42
N LEU A 137 -2.92 19.55 7.72
CA LEU A 137 -2.03 18.85 6.82
C LEU A 137 -2.50 17.43 6.53
N ARG A 138 -3.00 16.72 7.55
CA ARG A 138 -3.53 15.36 7.38
C ARG A 138 -4.67 15.35 6.37
N ASP A 139 -5.61 16.30 6.48
CA ASP A 139 -6.71 16.44 5.54
C ASP A 139 -6.22 16.73 4.12
N CYS A 140 -5.21 17.59 3.96
CA CYS A 140 -4.56 17.87 2.67
C CYS A 140 -3.91 16.61 2.07
N LEU A 141 -3.21 15.83 2.90
CA LEU A 141 -2.59 14.58 2.46
C LEU A 141 -3.65 13.53 2.07
N GLU A 142 -4.76 13.43 2.80
CA GLU A 142 -5.87 12.53 2.44
C GLU A 142 -6.46 12.91 1.08
N HIS A 143 -6.71 14.20 0.83
CA HIS A 143 -7.16 14.69 -0.47
C HIS A 143 -6.17 14.37 -1.58
N THR A 144 -4.88 14.55 -1.32
CA THR A 144 -3.81 14.22 -2.29
C THR A 144 -3.78 12.72 -2.60
N LEU A 145 -3.87 11.88 -1.59
CA LEU A 145 -3.92 10.42 -1.77
C LEU A 145 -5.14 9.98 -2.58
N LEU A 146 -6.30 10.62 -2.38
CA LEU A 146 -7.51 10.39 -3.17
C LEU A 146 -7.37 10.84 -4.63
N SER A 147 -6.50 11.83 -4.92
CA SER A 147 -6.21 12.32 -6.27
C SER A 147 -5.23 11.45 -7.05
N LEU A 148 -4.53 10.52 -6.39
CA LEU A 148 -3.64 9.58 -7.04
C LEU A 148 -4.44 8.55 -7.84
N SER A 149 -3.85 8.06 -8.96
CA SER A 149 -4.42 6.88 -9.61
C SER A 149 -4.36 5.66 -8.67
N GLU A 150 -5.24 4.70 -8.87
CA GLU A 150 -5.31 3.47 -8.05
C GLU A 150 -3.95 2.78 -7.94
N LEU A 151 -3.21 2.67 -9.06
CA LEU A 151 -1.87 2.08 -9.07
C LEU A 151 -0.83 2.93 -8.33
N GLN A 152 -0.87 4.27 -8.46
CA GLN A 152 0.04 5.17 -7.75
C GLN A 152 -0.18 5.09 -6.23
N SER A 153 -1.43 5.20 -5.79
CA SER A 153 -1.80 5.09 -4.37
C SER A 153 -1.36 3.75 -3.79
N SER A 154 -1.58 2.67 -4.53
CA SER A 154 -1.28 1.33 -4.06
C SER A 154 0.21 1.04 -3.97
N VAL A 155 0.99 1.41 -4.98
CA VAL A 155 2.46 1.27 -4.94
C VAL A 155 3.04 2.07 -3.79
N LEU A 156 2.54 3.30 -3.56
CA LEU A 156 2.95 4.14 -2.44
C LEU A 156 2.63 3.46 -1.09
N LEU A 157 1.39 3.02 -0.89
CA LEU A 157 0.97 2.36 0.35
C LEU A 157 1.72 1.05 0.61
N LEU A 158 1.95 0.24 -0.42
CA LEU A 158 2.69 -1.02 -0.30
C LEU A 158 4.15 -0.77 0.07
N ARG A 159 4.79 0.25 -0.50
CA ARG A 159 6.18 0.59 -0.19
C ARG A 159 6.30 1.27 1.17
N GLU A 160 5.62 2.41 1.37
CA GLU A 160 5.84 3.27 2.54
C GLU A 160 5.18 2.74 3.82
N ARG A 161 3.95 2.26 3.71
CA ARG A 161 3.19 1.81 4.88
C ARG A 161 3.40 0.34 5.19
N GLN A 162 3.53 -0.49 4.15
CA GLN A 162 3.68 -1.92 4.31
C GLN A 162 5.14 -2.39 4.27
N GLY A 163 6.08 -1.53 3.85
CA GLY A 163 7.51 -1.82 3.82
C GLY A 163 7.89 -2.94 2.85
N LEU A 164 7.11 -3.15 1.77
CA LEU A 164 7.43 -4.16 0.77
C LEU A 164 8.58 -3.69 -0.12
N GLU A 165 9.43 -4.63 -0.53
CA GLU A 165 10.45 -4.37 -1.52
C GLU A 165 9.86 -4.20 -2.92
N LEU A 166 10.56 -3.45 -3.80
CA LEU A 166 10.04 -3.14 -5.14
C LEU A 166 9.77 -4.41 -5.95
N GLU A 167 10.60 -5.44 -5.81
CA GLU A 167 10.44 -6.75 -6.46
C GLU A 167 9.20 -7.49 -5.96
N GLU A 168 8.89 -7.39 -4.67
CA GLU A 168 7.66 -7.97 -4.11
C GLU A 168 6.42 -7.27 -4.69
N ILE A 169 6.46 -5.94 -4.80
CA ILE A 169 5.39 -5.14 -5.41
C ILE A 169 5.22 -5.51 -6.90
N CYS A 170 6.32 -5.65 -7.64
CA CYS A 170 6.30 -6.12 -9.03
C CYS A 170 5.57 -7.47 -9.17
N ASN A 171 5.93 -8.43 -8.33
CA ASN A 171 5.34 -9.77 -8.36
C ASN A 171 3.84 -9.75 -7.98
N LEU A 172 3.47 -8.98 -6.96
CA LEU A 172 2.09 -8.86 -6.51
C LEU A 172 1.19 -8.22 -7.57
N LEU A 173 1.63 -7.10 -8.13
CA LEU A 173 0.81 -6.31 -9.07
C LEU A 173 0.96 -6.78 -10.53
N GLY A 174 1.98 -7.59 -10.84
CA GLY A 174 2.29 -8.01 -12.21
C GLY A 174 2.87 -6.87 -13.05
N LEU A 175 3.63 -5.97 -12.42
CA LEU A 175 4.26 -4.82 -13.05
C LEU A 175 5.75 -5.05 -13.23
N THR A 176 6.36 -4.30 -14.17
CA THR A 176 7.82 -4.25 -14.30
C THR A 176 8.42 -3.33 -13.24
N LEU A 177 9.68 -3.55 -12.88
CA LEU A 177 10.40 -2.74 -11.92
C LEU A 177 10.46 -1.26 -12.34
N SER A 178 10.63 -1.01 -13.64
CA SER A 178 10.60 0.35 -14.19
C SER A 178 9.25 1.02 -13.95
N ASN A 179 8.15 0.32 -14.20
CA ASN A 179 6.81 0.88 -13.97
C ASN A 179 6.56 1.16 -12.49
N VAL A 180 6.96 0.25 -11.59
CA VAL A 180 6.81 0.45 -10.15
C VAL A 180 7.58 1.68 -9.69
N ARG A 181 8.83 1.86 -10.15
CA ARG A 181 9.65 3.05 -9.84
C ARG A 181 8.99 4.34 -10.33
N VAL A 182 8.50 4.37 -11.56
CA VAL A 182 7.82 5.55 -12.13
C VAL A 182 6.54 5.89 -11.37
N LEU A 183 5.72 4.88 -11.03
CA LEU A 183 4.48 5.09 -10.27
C LEU A 183 4.77 5.61 -8.86
N LEU A 184 5.75 5.02 -8.18
CA LEU A 184 6.18 5.44 -6.85
C LEU A 184 6.72 6.86 -6.85
N HIS A 185 7.59 7.18 -7.81
CA HIS A 185 8.16 8.51 -7.97
C HIS A 185 7.06 9.57 -8.18
N ARG A 186 6.14 9.34 -9.12
CA ARG A 186 5.01 10.25 -9.37
C ARG A 186 4.09 10.44 -8.15
N ALA A 187 3.83 9.36 -7.41
CA ALA A 187 3.04 9.44 -6.19
C ALA A 187 3.74 10.29 -5.11
N ARG A 188 5.04 10.06 -4.90
CA ARG A 188 5.87 10.83 -3.96
C ARG A 188 5.93 12.30 -4.32
N LEU A 189 6.12 12.64 -5.61
CA LEU A 189 6.13 14.03 -6.08
C LEU A 189 4.84 14.79 -5.72
N LYS A 190 3.67 14.16 -5.91
CA LYS A 190 2.40 14.78 -5.54
C LYS A 190 2.27 15.00 -4.04
N VAL A 191 2.61 13.99 -3.24
CA VAL A 191 2.57 14.10 -1.77
C VAL A 191 3.55 15.19 -1.29
N PHE A 192 4.75 15.23 -1.85
CA PHE A 192 5.75 16.23 -1.51
C PHE A 192 5.28 17.65 -1.84
N ALA A 193 4.76 17.86 -3.06
CA ALA A 193 4.25 19.16 -3.47
C ALA A 193 3.11 19.66 -2.54
N THR A 194 2.27 18.76 -2.03
CA THR A 194 1.24 19.11 -1.05
C THR A 194 1.88 19.55 0.28
N VAL A 195 2.89 18.86 0.77
CA VAL A 195 3.59 19.21 2.01
C VAL A 195 4.27 20.58 1.87
N GLU A 196 5.05 20.79 0.79
CA GLU A 196 5.73 22.07 0.55
C GLU A 196 4.72 23.24 0.43
N HIS A 197 3.64 23.05 -0.32
CA HIS A 197 2.61 24.08 -0.46
C HIS A 197 1.95 24.41 0.89
N PHE A 198 1.68 23.40 1.69
CA PHE A 198 1.11 23.59 3.02
C PHE A 198 2.10 24.29 3.97
N GLU A 199 3.40 23.95 3.94
CA GLU A 199 4.43 24.62 4.73
C GLU A 199 4.55 26.13 4.36
N GLU A 200 4.39 26.48 3.07
CA GLU A 200 4.47 27.85 2.60
C GLU A 200 3.21 28.68 2.87
N THR A 201 2.04 28.07 2.78
CA THR A 201 0.76 28.81 2.75
C THR A 201 -0.17 28.49 3.93
N GLY A 202 0.05 27.40 4.64
CA GLY A 202 -0.89 26.85 5.64
C GLY A 202 -2.21 26.37 5.04
N GLN A 203 -2.28 26.14 3.72
CA GLN A 203 -3.49 25.72 3.01
C GLN A 203 -3.22 24.52 2.08
N CYS A 204 -4.30 23.78 1.70
CA CYS A 204 -4.20 22.71 0.73
C CYS A 204 -3.99 23.22 -0.70
#